data_c661164447a6bf2bc1a6399c1297d8b1
#
_entry.id   c661164447a6bf2bc1a6399c1297d8b1
#
_cell.length_a   1.000
_cell.length_b   1.000
_cell.length_c   1.000
_cell.angle_alpha   90.00
_cell.angle_beta   90.00
_cell.angle_gamma   90.00
#
_symmetry.space_group_name_H-M   'P 1'
#
loop_
_entity.id
_entity.type
_entity.pdbx_description
1 polymer ?
#
loop_
_entity_poly.entity_id
_entity_poly.type
_entity_poly.pdbx_seq_one_letter_code
_entity_poly.pdbx_strand_id
1 'polypeptide(L)'
;MEYERIVRDKFSKLFEENEDVERLFKKLKTGTADYKEANEFSLVVGEILAETFDSVFKEYGENIVVSDLADEVVAQMLKQNYRLSSLVCDVVQGNLNRAGGIGVIPISPNFDKSRAEGIVEKIKEIGTVEGIQTTLSEDVINFSQSVADDWVRTNAEFQRSLGLGSKVVRIWSGSRPSHDSRGTDWCESLAGVYNYTDGEVPPNVWKRHKGCKCIVAYYPNGSTKGSLTALAKGEKDTAGVLWNTGKVTSYSRDAILRRRREQLGKDEARKILNEEWKGGRNGNAERHF
;
A
#
# COMPACT_ATOMS: atom_id res chain seq x y z
N MET A 1 3.47 -23.14 -11.77
CA MET A 1 4.70 -23.83 -12.16
C MET A 1 5.70 -23.84 -11.02
N GLU A 2 6.91 -24.35 -11.18
CA GLU A 2 7.79 -24.57 -10.02
C GLU A 2 8.23 -23.27 -9.36
N TYR A 3 8.65 -22.26 -10.13
CA TYR A 3 9.06 -20.96 -9.59
C TYR A 3 7.93 -20.20 -8.91
N GLU A 4 6.72 -20.22 -9.44
CA GLU A 4 5.55 -19.61 -8.80
C GLU A 4 5.34 -20.15 -7.39
N ARG A 5 5.41 -21.47 -7.23
CA ARG A 5 5.26 -22.12 -5.94
C ARG A 5 6.36 -21.72 -4.97
N ILE A 6 7.63 -21.74 -5.44
CA ILE A 6 8.79 -21.39 -4.62
C ILE A 6 8.69 -19.94 -4.12
N VAL A 7 8.42 -18.99 -5.02
CA VAL A 7 8.28 -17.57 -4.66
C VAL A 7 7.13 -17.38 -3.67
N ARG A 8 6.00 -17.99 -3.93
CA ARG A 8 4.84 -17.93 -3.06
C ARG A 8 5.11 -18.47 -1.65
N ASP A 9 5.68 -19.65 -1.56
CA ASP A 9 5.93 -20.31 -0.27
C ASP A 9 6.95 -19.51 0.56
N LYS A 10 8.00 -18.97 -0.08
CA LYS A 10 8.96 -18.07 0.57
C LYS A 10 8.31 -16.77 1.02
N PHE A 11 7.52 -16.12 0.15
CA PHE A 11 6.79 -14.91 0.50
C PHE A 11 5.85 -15.13 1.69
N SER A 12 5.07 -16.20 1.68
CA SER A 12 4.15 -16.53 2.77
C SER A 12 4.88 -16.73 4.09
N LYS A 13 6.01 -17.42 4.06
CA LYS A 13 6.84 -17.62 5.25
C LYS A 13 7.36 -16.29 5.81
N LEU A 14 8.00 -15.48 4.98
CA LEU A 14 8.53 -14.18 5.39
C LEU A 14 7.42 -13.25 5.89
N PHE A 15 6.26 -13.27 5.26
CA PHE A 15 5.11 -12.46 5.66
C PHE A 15 4.56 -12.88 7.03
N GLU A 16 4.43 -14.19 7.29
CA GLU A 16 3.93 -14.72 8.56
C GLU A 16 4.89 -14.49 9.73
N GLU A 17 6.20 -14.49 9.46
CA GLU A 17 7.25 -14.32 10.47
C GLU A 17 7.59 -12.83 10.72
N ASN A 18 7.04 -11.88 9.94
CA ASN A 18 7.40 -10.48 10.01
C ASN A 18 6.70 -9.76 11.19
N GLU A 19 7.51 -9.23 12.11
CA GLU A 19 7.00 -8.54 13.32
C GLU A 19 6.25 -7.24 13.01
N ASP A 20 6.64 -6.52 11.96
CA ASP A 20 5.96 -5.30 11.54
C ASP A 20 4.57 -5.60 10.99
N VAL A 21 4.42 -6.68 10.22
CA VAL A 21 3.11 -7.16 9.78
C VAL A 21 2.22 -7.46 10.98
N GLU A 22 2.72 -8.17 11.99
CA GLU A 22 1.95 -8.45 13.21
C GLU A 22 1.54 -7.18 13.95
N ARG A 23 2.47 -6.26 14.14
CA ARG A 23 2.24 -4.97 14.81
C ARG A 23 1.17 -4.15 14.08
N LEU A 24 1.25 -4.08 12.75
CA LEU A 24 0.32 -3.33 11.93
C LEU A 24 -1.08 -3.95 11.93
N PHE A 25 -1.19 -5.27 11.85
CA PHE A 25 -2.48 -5.95 12.01
C PHE A 25 -3.11 -5.73 13.39
N LYS A 26 -2.30 -5.66 14.45
CA LYS A 26 -2.80 -5.31 15.78
C LYS A 26 -3.42 -3.91 15.81
N LYS A 27 -2.78 -2.91 15.18
CA LYS A 27 -3.35 -1.55 15.06
C LYS A 27 -4.63 -1.53 14.22
N LEU A 28 -4.68 -2.29 13.13
CA LEU A 28 -5.89 -2.43 12.31
C LEU A 28 -7.04 -3.04 13.13
N LYS A 29 -6.76 -4.10 13.87
CA LYS A 29 -7.75 -4.80 14.70
C LYS A 29 -8.33 -3.90 15.80
N THR A 30 -7.51 -3.05 16.41
CA THR A 30 -7.96 -2.07 17.42
C THR A 30 -8.65 -0.85 16.78
N GLY A 31 -8.60 -0.71 15.47
CA GLY A 31 -9.18 0.41 14.74
C GLY A 31 -8.42 1.73 14.90
N THR A 32 -7.16 1.68 15.31
CA THR A 32 -6.31 2.86 15.55
C THR A 32 -5.33 3.16 14.41
N ALA A 33 -5.30 2.32 13.38
CA ALA A 33 -4.46 2.54 12.20
C ALA A 33 -5.03 3.67 11.32
N ASP A 34 -4.16 4.52 10.82
CA ASP A 34 -4.45 5.51 9.77
C ASP A 34 -3.61 5.26 8.51
N TYR A 35 -3.54 6.23 7.58
CA TYR A 35 -2.76 6.03 6.34
C TYR A 35 -1.25 6.00 6.56
N LYS A 36 -0.73 6.36 7.72
CA LYS A 36 0.69 6.14 8.03
C LYS A 36 0.95 4.65 8.15
N GLU A 37 0.10 3.95 8.90
CA GLU A 37 0.17 2.50 9.03
C GLU A 37 -0.15 1.77 7.72
N ALA A 38 -1.09 2.28 6.91
CA ALA A 38 -1.39 1.68 5.60
C ALA A 38 -0.21 1.79 4.63
N ASN A 39 0.47 2.94 4.59
CA ASN A 39 1.68 3.13 3.80
C ASN A 39 2.84 2.28 4.33
N GLU A 40 3.02 2.21 5.65
CA GLU A 40 4.03 1.37 6.28
C GLU A 40 3.79 -0.10 5.95
N PHE A 41 2.54 -0.56 6.01
CA PHE A 41 2.18 -1.92 5.60
C PHE A 41 2.51 -2.19 4.13
N SER A 42 2.15 -1.26 3.24
CA SER A 42 2.46 -1.39 1.82
C SER A 42 3.97 -1.41 1.54
N LEU A 43 4.75 -0.63 2.30
CA LEU A 43 6.21 -0.65 2.24
C LEU A 43 6.74 -2.03 2.68
N VAL A 44 6.32 -2.51 3.85
CA VAL A 44 6.75 -3.81 4.41
C VAL A 44 6.42 -4.96 3.47
N VAL A 45 5.20 -4.98 2.90
CA VAL A 45 4.80 -6.02 1.92
C VAL A 45 5.68 -5.96 0.67
N GLY A 46 6.03 -4.75 0.21
CA GLY A 46 6.96 -4.55 -0.90
C GLY A 46 8.38 -5.04 -0.56
N GLU A 47 8.89 -4.74 0.63
CA GLU A 47 10.20 -5.19 1.12
C GLU A 47 10.26 -6.72 1.26
N ILE A 48 9.22 -7.35 1.80
CA ILE A 48 9.10 -8.81 1.88
C ILE A 48 9.13 -9.44 0.47
N LEU A 49 8.44 -8.85 -0.50
CA LEU A 49 8.47 -9.37 -1.87
C LEU A 49 9.86 -9.19 -2.51
N ALA A 50 10.51 -8.07 -2.28
CA ALA A 50 11.88 -7.83 -2.74
C ALA A 50 12.86 -8.87 -2.16
N GLU A 51 12.81 -9.10 -0.84
CA GLU A 51 13.61 -10.11 -0.15
C GLU A 51 13.31 -11.53 -0.68
N THR A 52 12.05 -11.80 -0.97
CA THR A 52 11.65 -13.08 -1.57
C THR A 52 12.34 -13.30 -2.91
N PHE A 53 12.32 -12.33 -3.82
CA PHE A 53 13.01 -12.43 -5.09
C PHE A 53 14.51 -12.53 -4.92
N ASP A 54 15.12 -11.75 -4.05
CA ASP A 54 16.55 -11.81 -3.75
C ASP A 54 16.98 -13.20 -3.25
N SER A 55 16.16 -13.81 -2.38
CA SER A 55 16.40 -15.17 -1.90
C SER A 55 16.30 -16.20 -3.02
N VAL A 56 15.30 -16.07 -3.90
CA VAL A 56 15.12 -16.97 -5.06
C VAL A 56 16.27 -16.82 -6.05
N PHE A 57 16.73 -15.60 -6.32
CA PHE A 57 17.86 -15.34 -7.20
C PHE A 57 19.17 -15.94 -6.67
N LYS A 58 19.41 -15.86 -5.37
CA LYS A 58 20.60 -16.46 -4.74
C LYS A 58 20.60 -18.01 -4.82
N GLU A 59 19.41 -18.61 -4.71
CA GLU A 59 19.28 -20.06 -4.66
C GLU A 59 19.18 -20.71 -6.06
N TYR A 60 18.54 -20.04 -7.02
CA TYR A 60 18.16 -20.60 -8.31
C TYR A 60 18.64 -19.78 -9.51
N GLY A 61 19.41 -18.69 -9.31
CA GLY A 61 19.70 -17.69 -10.33
C GLY A 61 20.22 -18.24 -11.66
N GLU A 62 21.11 -19.24 -11.61
CA GLU A 62 21.66 -19.88 -12.82
C GLU A 62 20.61 -20.63 -13.66
N ASN A 63 19.49 -21.00 -13.05
CA ASN A 63 18.43 -21.77 -13.69
C ASN A 63 17.19 -20.92 -14.04
N ILE A 64 17.17 -19.64 -13.69
CA ILE A 64 16.02 -18.79 -13.92
C ILE A 64 15.97 -18.27 -15.35
N VAL A 65 14.89 -18.57 -16.05
CA VAL A 65 14.54 -17.92 -17.32
C VAL A 65 13.79 -16.64 -16.98
N VAL A 66 14.43 -15.49 -17.20
CA VAL A 66 13.92 -14.17 -16.75
C VAL A 66 12.57 -13.82 -17.38
N SER A 67 12.35 -14.18 -18.66
CA SER A 67 11.04 -13.95 -19.33
C SER A 67 9.91 -14.71 -18.64
N ASP A 68 10.14 -15.97 -18.27
CA ASP A 68 9.12 -16.81 -17.63
C ASP A 68 8.84 -16.31 -16.21
N LEU A 69 9.90 -15.93 -15.47
CA LEU A 69 9.75 -15.29 -14.15
C LEU A 69 8.91 -14.02 -14.25
N ALA A 70 9.18 -13.17 -15.25
CA ALA A 70 8.48 -11.89 -15.44
C ALA A 70 6.98 -12.10 -15.73
N ASP A 71 6.67 -12.94 -16.73
CA ASP A 71 5.30 -13.15 -17.19
C ASP A 71 4.44 -13.94 -16.20
N GLU A 72 5.00 -14.97 -15.58
CA GLU A 72 4.22 -15.91 -14.78
C GLU A 72 4.23 -15.59 -13.29
N VAL A 73 5.31 -15.00 -12.78
CA VAL A 73 5.48 -14.81 -11.34
C VAL A 73 5.38 -13.36 -10.94
N VAL A 74 6.14 -12.46 -11.57
CA VAL A 74 6.18 -11.05 -11.14
C VAL A 74 4.81 -10.41 -11.24
N ALA A 75 4.10 -10.58 -12.36
CA ALA A 75 2.77 -10.04 -12.56
C ALA A 75 1.77 -10.51 -11.49
N GLN A 76 1.82 -11.80 -11.14
CA GLN A 76 0.95 -12.37 -10.11
C GLN A 76 1.28 -11.84 -8.71
N MET A 77 2.56 -11.71 -8.38
CA MET A 77 3.00 -11.21 -7.08
C MET A 77 2.68 -9.72 -6.90
N LEU A 78 2.78 -8.90 -7.96
CA LEU A 78 2.32 -7.51 -7.93
C LEU A 78 0.82 -7.42 -7.67
N LYS A 79 0.02 -8.29 -8.30
CA LYS A 79 -1.42 -8.36 -8.05
C LYS A 79 -1.73 -8.79 -6.62
N GLN A 80 -0.94 -9.71 -6.07
CA GLN A 80 -1.05 -10.12 -4.66
C GLN A 80 -0.73 -8.97 -3.71
N ASN A 81 0.35 -8.23 -3.94
CA ASN A 81 0.71 -7.07 -3.13
C ASN A 81 -0.36 -5.98 -3.19
N TYR A 82 -0.92 -5.73 -4.39
CA TYR A 82 -2.05 -4.82 -4.53
C TYR A 82 -3.23 -5.25 -3.65
N ARG A 83 -3.59 -6.52 -3.64
CA ARG A 83 -4.72 -7.02 -2.85
C ARG A 83 -4.49 -6.89 -1.35
N LEU A 84 -3.30 -7.25 -0.87
CA LEU A 84 -2.93 -7.13 0.54
C LEU A 84 -2.95 -5.65 0.99
N SER A 85 -2.31 -4.77 0.24
CA SER A 85 -2.28 -3.33 0.53
C SER A 85 -3.67 -2.72 0.47
N SER A 86 -4.48 -3.09 -0.54
CA SER A 86 -5.85 -2.59 -0.70
C SER A 86 -6.76 -3.01 0.44
N LEU A 87 -6.62 -4.24 0.95
CA LEU A 87 -7.39 -4.70 2.12
C LEU A 87 -7.13 -3.83 3.34
N VAL A 88 -5.87 -3.50 3.60
CA VAL A 88 -5.49 -2.63 4.71
C VAL A 88 -6.02 -1.20 4.51
N CYS A 89 -5.87 -0.65 3.30
CA CYS A 89 -6.36 0.67 2.96
C CYS A 89 -7.90 0.79 3.07
N ASP A 90 -8.65 -0.24 2.65
CA ASP A 90 -10.11 -0.28 2.78
C ASP A 90 -10.55 -0.18 4.25
N VAL A 91 -9.91 -0.94 5.14
CA VAL A 91 -10.19 -0.87 6.58
C VAL A 91 -9.84 0.50 7.16
N VAL A 92 -8.67 1.04 6.80
CA VAL A 92 -8.21 2.35 7.24
C VAL A 92 -9.17 3.43 6.76
N GLN A 93 -9.50 3.47 5.47
CA GLN A 93 -10.42 4.47 4.91
C GLN A 93 -11.80 4.40 5.56
N GLY A 94 -12.33 3.19 5.78
CA GLY A 94 -13.60 3.02 6.47
C GLY A 94 -13.59 3.54 7.91
N ASN A 95 -12.45 3.41 8.61
CA ASN A 95 -12.28 3.97 9.95
C ASN A 95 -12.21 5.50 9.92
N LEU A 96 -11.45 6.06 8.98
CA LEU A 96 -11.31 7.50 8.80
C LEU A 96 -12.66 8.16 8.45
N ASN A 97 -13.42 7.56 7.53
CA ASN A 97 -14.75 8.04 7.17
C ASN A 97 -15.66 8.09 8.40
N ARG A 98 -15.57 7.07 9.25
CA ARG A 98 -16.36 7.02 10.48
C ARG A 98 -15.91 8.06 11.51
N ALA A 99 -14.59 8.21 11.70
CA ALA A 99 -14.04 9.21 12.61
C ALA A 99 -14.39 10.64 12.18
N GLY A 100 -14.46 10.88 10.87
CA GLY A 100 -14.90 12.16 10.29
C GLY A 100 -16.42 12.35 10.23
N GLY A 101 -17.21 11.40 10.70
CA GLY A 101 -18.69 11.45 10.60
C GLY A 101 -19.22 11.28 9.18
N ILE A 102 -18.40 10.75 8.28
CA ILE A 102 -18.71 10.60 6.86
C ILE A 102 -19.41 9.27 6.62
N GLY A 103 -20.65 9.30 6.15
CA GLY A 103 -21.49 8.12 5.90
C GLY A 103 -21.18 7.37 4.60
N VAL A 104 -20.07 7.71 3.91
CA VAL A 104 -19.77 7.12 2.59
C VAL A 104 -18.89 5.88 2.66
N ILE A 105 -19.05 5.02 1.65
CA ILE A 105 -18.26 3.80 1.46
C ILE A 105 -16.89 4.15 0.89
N PRO A 106 -15.79 3.55 1.37
CA PRO A 106 -14.52 3.63 0.69
C PRO A 106 -14.63 3.15 -0.76
N ILE A 107 -13.96 3.87 -1.67
CA ILE A 107 -13.85 3.46 -3.06
C ILE A 107 -12.48 2.83 -3.27
N SER A 108 -12.47 1.58 -3.72
CA SER A 108 -11.25 0.89 -4.09
C SER A 108 -10.74 1.42 -5.44
N PRO A 109 -9.48 1.86 -5.54
CA PRO A 109 -8.87 2.10 -6.83
C PRO A 109 -8.76 0.79 -7.62
N ASN A 110 -8.70 0.89 -8.94
CA ASN A 110 -8.41 -0.26 -9.78
C ASN A 110 -6.92 -0.66 -9.65
N PHE A 111 -6.65 -1.93 -9.90
CA PHE A 111 -5.27 -2.40 -10.06
C PHE A 111 -4.60 -1.66 -11.22
N ASP A 112 -3.45 -1.03 -10.98
CA ASP A 112 -2.68 -0.35 -12.02
C ASP A 112 -1.97 -1.38 -12.91
N LYS A 113 -2.73 -1.86 -13.89
CA LYS A 113 -2.28 -2.86 -14.85
C LYS A 113 -1.12 -2.32 -15.70
N SER A 114 -1.20 -1.07 -16.14
CA SER A 114 -0.18 -0.44 -16.99
C SER A 114 1.17 -0.36 -16.28
N ARG A 115 1.16 -0.01 -14.99
CA ARG A 115 2.37 0.04 -14.16
C ARG A 115 2.96 -1.36 -13.95
N ALA A 116 2.11 -2.35 -13.67
CA ALA A 116 2.55 -3.73 -13.51
C ALA A 116 3.16 -4.29 -14.81
N GLU A 117 2.51 -4.06 -15.94
CA GLU A 117 3.02 -4.43 -17.27
C GLU A 117 4.35 -3.73 -17.57
N GLY A 118 4.48 -2.45 -17.25
CA GLY A 118 5.74 -1.72 -17.43
C GLY A 118 6.91 -2.30 -16.61
N ILE A 119 6.65 -2.81 -15.41
CA ILE A 119 7.65 -3.53 -14.61
C ILE A 119 8.04 -4.84 -15.29
N VAL A 120 7.06 -5.63 -15.73
CA VAL A 120 7.28 -6.92 -16.42
C VAL A 120 8.13 -6.73 -17.68
N GLU A 121 7.75 -5.79 -18.55
CA GLU A 121 8.49 -5.52 -19.79
C GLU A 121 9.92 -5.05 -19.52
N LYS A 122 10.12 -4.15 -18.56
CA LYS A 122 11.45 -3.68 -18.15
C LYS A 122 12.36 -4.82 -17.69
N ILE A 123 11.82 -5.79 -16.94
CA ILE A 123 12.56 -6.97 -16.49
C ILE A 123 12.95 -7.83 -17.68
N LYS A 124 12.03 -8.04 -18.62
CA LYS A 124 12.29 -8.80 -19.85
C LYS A 124 13.38 -8.16 -20.72
N GLU A 125 13.35 -6.83 -20.84
CA GLU A 125 14.36 -6.08 -21.58
C GLU A 125 15.76 -6.21 -20.99
N ILE A 126 15.88 -6.22 -19.65
CA ILE A 126 17.17 -6.42 -18.97
C ILE A 126 17.67 -7.87 -19.17
N GLY A 127 16.81 -8.87 -19.08
CA GLY A 127 17.00 -10.24 -19.51
C GLY A 127 18.00 -11.09 -18.71
N THR A 128 18.67 -10.54 -17.68
CA THR A 128 19.62 -11.29 -16.82
C THR A 128 19.27 -11.13 -15.34
N VAL A 129 19.50 -12.17 -14.55
CA VAL A 129 19.19 -12.17 -13.10
C VAL A 129 19.99 -11.08 -12.37
N GLU A 130 21.27 -10.95 -12.65
CA GLU A 130 22.13 -9.92 -12.05
C GLU A 130 21.63 -8.51 -12.39
N GLY A 131 21.20 -8.30 -13.63
CA GLY A 131 20.70 -7.00 -14.10
C GLY A 131 19.37 -6.61 -13.47
N ILE A 132 18.47 -7.56 -13.23
CA ILE A 132 17.14 -7.28 -12.69
C ILE A 132 17.12 -7.18 -11.18
N GLN A 133 18.05 -7.78 -10.44
CA GLN A 133 17.97 -7.94 -8.99
C GLN A 133 17.65 -6.61 -8.27
N THR A 134 18.51 -5.60 -8.39
CA THR A 134 18.26 -4.29 -7.74
C THR A 134 17.04 -3.58 -8.30
N THR A 135 16.84 -3.66 -9.62
CA THR A 135 15.73 -2.98 -10.31
C THR A 135 14.39 -3.54 -9.88
N LEU A 136 14.24 -4.86 -9.85
CA LEU A 136 13.02 -5.53 -9.44
C LEU A 136 12.67 -5.23 -7.99
N SER A 137 13.66 -5.32 -7.08
CA SER A 137 13.47 -5.02 -5.66
C SER A 137 12.90 -3.61 -5.44
N GLU A 138 13.46 -2.61 -6.12
CA GLU A 138 12.98 -1.24 -6.00
C GLU A 138 11.61 -1.03 -6.66
N ASP A 139 11.39 -1.62 -7.81
CA ASP A 139 10.13 -1.48 -8.55
C ASP A 139 8.95 -2.13 -7.79
N VAL A 140 9.14 -3.29 -7.15
CA VAL A 140 8.08 -3.92 -6.35
C VAL A 140 7.77 -3.16 -5.07
N ILE A 141 8.77 -2.57 -4.42
CA ILE A 141 8.58 -1.70 -3.25
C ILE A 141 7.78 -0.45 -3.65
N ASN A 142 8.21 0.25 -4.70
CA ASN A 142 7.52 1.44 -5.19
C ASN A 142 6.10 1.14 -5.68
N PHE A 143 5.89 -0.01 -6.33
CA PHE A 143 4.57 -0.46 -6.73
C PHE A 143 3.66 -0.64 -5.51
N SER A 144 4.12 -1.36 -4.50
CA SER A 144 3.34 -1.63 -3.29
C SER A 144 2.94 -0.35 -2.56
N GLN A 145 3.86 0.61 -2.42
CA GLN A 145 3.56 1.90 -1.81
C GLN A 145 2.58 2.73 -2.64
N SER A 146 2.62 2.65 -3.98
CA SER A 146 1.70 3.40 -4.82
C SER A 146 0.24 2.98 -4.65
N VAL A 147 -0.01 1.75 -4.19
CA VAL A 147 -1.37 1.29 -3.89
C VAL A 147 -2.01 2.15 -2.80
N ALA A 148 -1.27 2.44 -1.71
CA ALA A 148 -1.78 3.31 -0.65
C ALA A 148 -1.99 4.76 -1.14
N ASP A 149 -1.09 5.27 -2.00
CA ASP A 149 -1.24 6.60 -2.60
C ASP A 149 -2.50 6.69 -3.48
N ASP A 150 -2.77 5.66 -4.28
CA ASP A 150 -3.96 5.59 -5.13
C ASP A 150 -5.25 5.49 -4.31
N TRP A 151 -5.22 4.79 -3.19
CA TRP A 151 -6.33 4.76 -2.24
C TRP A 151 -6.62 6.15 -1.66
N VAL A 152 -5.59 6.88 -1.23
CA VAL A 152 -5.75 8.26 -0.75
C VAL A 152 -6.32 9.13 -1.84
N ARG A 153 -5.74 9.09 -3.05
CA ARG A 153 -6.18 9.92 -4.17
C ARG A 153 -7.64 9.65 -4.54
N THR A 154 -7.99 8.39 -4.77
CA THR A 154 -9.34 8.00 -5.18
C THR A 154 -10.40 8.41 -4.18
N ASN A 155 -10.15 8.23 -2.89
CA ASN A 155 -11.12 8.57 -1.86
C ASN A 155 -11.19 10.08 -1.60
N ALA A 156 -10.07 10.80 -1.68
CA ALA A 156 -10.07 12.26 -1.58
C ALA A 156 -10.82 12.92 -2.76
N GLU A 157 -10.60 12.43 -3.98
CA GLU A 157 -11.32 12.89 -5.18
C GLU A 157 -12.83 12.62 -5.09
N PHE A 158 -13.19 11.42 -4.66
CA PHE A 158 -14.59 11.05 -4.49
C PHE A 158 -15.27 11.94 -3.44
N GLN A 159 -14.64 12.13 -2.29
CA GLN A 159 -15.24 12.96 -1.24
C GLN A 159 -15.34 14.44 -1.65
N ARG A 160 -14.36 14.94 -2.40
CA ARG A 160 -14.46 16.28 -3.00
C ARG A 160 -15.66 16.39 -3.94
N SER A 161 -15.93 15.38 -4.76
CA SER A 161 -17.10 15.37 -5.67
C SER A 161 -18.44 15.42 -4.92
N LEU A 162 -18.44 15.00 -3.65
CA LEU A 162 -19.60 15.09 -2.75
C LEU A 162 -19.63 16.38 -1.93
N GLY A 163 -18.73 17.33 -2.20
CA GLY A 163 -18.63 18.58 -1.42
C GLY A 163 -18.04 18.41 -0.01
N LEU A 164 -17.42 17.26 0.26
CA LEU A 164 -16.78 16.97 1.55
C LEU A 164 -15.32 17.42 1.53
N GLY A 165 -14.95 18.21 2.54
CA GLY A 165 -13.57 18.66 2.68
C GLY A 165 -12.66 17.57 3.22
N SER A 166 -11.43 17.54 2.71
CA SER A 166 -10.38 16.68 3.23
C SER A 166 -9.01 17.33 3.08
N LYS A 167 -8.02 16.78 3.79
CA LYS A 167 -6.62 17.17 3.67
C LYS A 167 -5.80 15.96 3.24
N VAL A 168 -4.96 16.15 2.23
CA VAL A 168 -3.91 15.22 1.86
C VAL A 168 -2.62 15.76 2.42
N VAL A 169 -1.85 14.91 3.10
CA VAL A 169 -0.57 15.28 3.71
C VAL A 169 0.51 14.39 3.11
N ARG A 170 1.48 15.01 2.44
CA ARG A 170 2.71 14.30 2.07
C ARG A 170 3.74 14.50 3.17
N ILE A 171 4.11 13.40 3.80
CA ILE A 171 5.04 13.37 4.92
C ILE A 171 6.43 13.02 4.37
N TRP A 172 7.39 13.90 4.61
CA TRP A 172 8.78 13.64 4.27
C TRP A 172 9.38 12.61 5.22
N SER A 173 10.04 11.58 4.66
CA SER A 173 10.64 10.50 5.45
C SER A 173 12.02 10.83 6.01
N GLY A 174 12.62 11.94 5.60
CA GLY A 174 14.02 12.28 5.95
C GLY A 174 15.06 11.40 5.26
N SER A 175 14.65 10.37 4.52
CA SER A 175 15.59 9.50 3.81
C SER A 175 16.14 10.19 2.58
N ARG A 176 17.46 10.21 2.45
CA ARG A 176 18.16 10.71 1.27
C ARG A 176 18.42 9.52 0.33
N PRO A 177 17.98 9.55 -0.93
CA PRO A 177 18.42 8.57 -1.90
C PRO A 177 19.93 8.75 -2.10
N SER A 178 20.66 7.65 -2.09
CA SER A 178 22.12 7.64 -2.13
C SER A 178 22.74 8.14 -3.45
N HIS A 179 21.93 8.38 -4.49
CA HIS A 179 22.43 8.59 -5.86
C HIS A 179 21.75 9.68 -6.69
N ASP A 180 20.85 10.48 -6.17
CA ASP A 180 20.25 11.57 -6.95
C ASP A 180 20.40 12.91 -6.24
N SER A 181 21.27 13.77 -6.78
CA SER A 181 21.48 15.14 -6.30
C SER A 181 20.23 16.03 -6.35
N ARG A 182 19.19 15.59 -7.07
CA ARG A 182 17.88 16.26 -7.15
C ARG A 182 16.83 15.62 -6.23
N GLY A 183 17.09 14.40 -5.73
CA GLY A 183 16.08 13.59 -5.08
C GLY A 183 15.62 14.11 -3.72
N THR A 184 16.54 14.60 -2.91
CA THR A 184 16.23 15.05 -1.54
C THR A 184 15.43 16.34 -1.53
N ASP A 185 15.87 17.32 -2.28
CA ASP A 185 15.21 18.62 -2.36
C ASP A 185 13.83 18.49 -3.01
N TRP A 186 13.68 17.57 -3.97
CA TRP A 186 12.41 17.32 -4.63
C TRP A 186 11.37 16.71 -3.68
N CYS A 187 11.71 15.67 -2.92
CA CYS A 187 10.78 15.06 -1.96
C CYS A 187 10.43 16.00 -0.82
N GLU A 188 11.42 16.73 -0.30
CA GLU A 188 11.22 17.73 0.75
C GLU A 188 10.32 18.87 0.25
N SER A 189 10.53 19.35 -0.98
CA SER A 189 9.71 20.41 -1.58
C SER A 189 8.25 20.03 -1.78
N LEU A 190 7.94 18.73 -1.86
CA LEU A 190 6.58 18.21 -1.97
C LEU A 190 5.95 17.89 -0.61
N ALA A 191 6.73 17.93 0.49
CA ALA A 191 6.19 17.73 1.82
C ALA A 191 5.28 18.89 2.19
N GLY A 192 4.03 18.58 2.56
CA GLY A 192 3.06 19.63 2.82
C GLY A 192 1.67 19.10 3.12
N VAL A 193 0.79 20.06 3.44
CA VAL A 193 -0.63 19.84 3.66
C VAL A 193 -1.39 20.47 2.51
N TYR A 194 -2.16 19.66 1.81
CA TYR A 194 -2.93 20.06 0.64
C TYR A 194 -4.43 19.98 0.95
N ASN A 195 -5.12 21.10 0.80
CA ASN A 195 -6.58 21.13 0.93
C ASN A 195 -7.21 20.60 -0.36
N TYR A 196 -7.98 19.54 -0.23
CA TYR A 196 -8.67 18.94 -1.38
C TYR A 196 -10.03 19.59 -1.68
N THR A 197 -10.40 20.63 -0.91
CA THR A 197 -11.68 21.38 -1.08
C THR A 197 -11.61 22.38 -2.22
N ASP A 198 -10.51 23.15 -2.31
CA ASP A 198 -10.48 24.41 -3.08
C ASP A 198 -9.51 24.35 -4.26
N GLY A 199 -8.77 23.28 -4.44
CA GLY A 199 -7.75 23.20 -5.47
C GLY A 199 -7.30 21.78 -5.76
N GLU A 200 -6.64 21.64 -6.88
CA GLU A 200 -6.01 20.38 -7.24
C GLU A 200 -4.73 20.18 -6.44
N VAL A 201 -4.60 19.02 -5.83
CA VAL A 201 -3.31 18.58 -5.29
C VAL A 201 -2.33 18.46 -6.44
N PRO A 202 -1.15 19.10 -6.37
CA PRO A 202 -0.19 19.04 -7.47
C PRO A 202 0.09 17.58 -7.87
N PRO A 203 0.10 17.24 -9.19
CA PRO A 203 0.28 15.86 -9.64
C PRO A 203 1.55 15.18 -9.12
N ASN A 204 2.56 15.98 -8.81
CA ASN A 204 3.83 15.47 -8.29
C ASN A 204 3.73 14.96 -6.84
N VAL A 205 2.70 15.34 -6.09
CA VAL A 205 2.45 14.83 -4.72
C VAL A 205 2.26 13.32 -4.71
N TRP A 206 1.76 12.75 -5.81
CA TRP A 206 1.52 11.33 -6.00
C TRP A 206 2.71 10.56 -6.58
N LYS A 207 3.77 11.28 -7.00
CA LYS A 207 4.92 10.64 -7.63
C LYS A 207 5.95 10.20 -6.59
N ARG A 208 6.58 9.06 -6.89
CA ARG A 208 7.68 8.50 -6.12
C ARG A 208 8.93 8.42 -6.98
N HIS A 209 10.07 8.77 -6.41
CA HIS A 209 11.37 8.43 -7.00
C HIS A 209 11.83 7.06 -6.48
N LYS A 210 12.89 6.53 -7.06
CA LYS A 210 13.54 5.31 -6.62
C LYS A 210 13.93 5.39 -5.13
N GLY A 211 13.56 4.39 -4.34
CA GLY A 211 13.83 4.35 -2.89
C GLY A 211 13.06 5.38 -2.05
N CYS A 212 11.98 5.95 -2.56
CA CYS A 212 11.17 6.91 -1.81
C CYS A 212 10.43 6.22 -0.66
N LYS A 213 10.63 6.72 0.56
CA LYS A 213 9.91 6.26 1.77
C LYS A 213 8.91 7.32 2.31
N CYS A 214 8.63 8.37 1.53
CA CYS A 214 7.63 9.37 1.91
C CYS A 214 6.24 8.74 2.01
N ILE A 215 5.42 9.27 2.89
CA ILE A 215 4.06 8.79 3.13
C ILE A 215 3.08 9.82 2.57
N VAL A 216 2.03 9.34 1.93
CA VAL A 216 0.86 10.16 1.58
C VAL A 216 -0.28 9.73 2.47
N ALA A 217 -0.79 10.65 3.28
CA ALA A 217 -1.86 10.39 4.23
C ALA A 217 -3.09 11.25 3.93
N TYR A 218 -4.24 10.74 4.30
CA TYR A 218 -5.53 11.38 4.12
C TYR A 218 -6.19 11.65 5.47
N TYR A 219 -6.72 12.85 5.61
CA TYR A 219 -7.46 13.27 6.82
C TYR A 219 -8.78 13.92 6.42
N PRO A 220 -9.93 13.29 6.75
CA PRO A 220 -11.22 13.91 6.60
C PRO A 220 -11.31 15.20 7.41
N ASN A 221 -12.09 16.17 6.95
CA ASN A 221 -12.23 17.44 7.63
C ASN A 221 -12.76 17.23 9.08
N GLY A 222 -12.12 17.90 10.05
CA GLY A 222 -12.48 17.77 11.46
C GLY A 222 -12.03 16.48 12.17
N SER A 223 -11.34 15.57 11.48
CA SER A 223 -10.90 14.28 12.05
C SER A 223 -9.49 14.27 12.65
N THR A 224 -8.82 15.42 12.69
CA THR A 224 -7.41 15.50 13.08
C THR A 224 -7.18 16.17 14.42
N LYS A 225 -6.16 15.72 15.14
CA LYS A 225 -5.55 16.37 16.29
C LYS A 225 -4.06 16.65 15.98
N GLY A 226 -3.51 17.64 16.65
CA GLY A 226 -2.12 18.05 16.47
C GLY A 226 -1.87 18.82 15.16
N SER A 227 -0.61 19.01 14.82
CA SER A 227 -0.19 19.83 13.68
C SER A 227 0.12 18.97 12.45
N LEU A 228 -0.73 19.05 11.42
CA LEU A 228 -0.45 18.37 10.14
C LEU A 228 0.78 18.95 9.43
N THR A 229 1.07 20.24 9.64
CA THR A 229 2.25 20.90 9.04
C THR A 229 3.54 20.36 9.66
N ALA A 230 3.59 20.17 10.98
CA ALA A 230 4.72 19.56 11.65
C ALA A 230 4.91 18.11 11.18
N LEU A 231 3.81 17.35 11.06
CA LEU A 231 3.84 15.98 10.54
C LEU A 231 4.40 15.93 9.12
N ALA A 232 3.96 16.83 8.23
CA ALA A 232 4.42 16.86 6.84
C ALA A 232 5.95 17.06 6.73
N LYS A 233 6.54 17.81 7.64
CA LYS A 233 8.00 18.04 7.71
C LYS A 233 8.79 16.87 8.31
N GLY A 234 8.10 15.78 8.69
CA GLY A 234 8.75 14.66 9.39
C GLY A 234 9.19 14.99 10.80
N GLU A 235 8.65 16.07 11.40
CA GLU A 235 8.85 16.39 12.80
C GLU A 235 8.19 15.33 13.69
N LYS A 236 8.58 15.31 14.98
CA LYS A 236 8.03 14.33 15.93
C LYS A 236 6.51 14.28 15.82
N ASP A 237 5.98 13.11 15.59
CA ASP A 237 4.56 12.91 15.28
C ASP A 237 3.65 13.41 16.40
N THR A 238 3.13 14.60 16.24
CA THR A 238 2.14 15.22 17.11
C THR A 238 0.75 15.22 16.50
N ALA A 239 0.64 14.90 15.22
CA ALA A 239 -0.62 14.83 14.50
C ALA A 239 -1.15 13.40 14.39
N GLY A 240 -2.43 13.25 14.41
CA GLY A 240 -3.11 11.97 14.27
C GLY A 240 -4.59 12.12 14.03
N VAL A 241 -5.30 11.01 14.00
CA VAL A 241 -6.73 10.98 13.82
C VAL A 241 -7.45 11.07 15.18
N LEU A 242 -8.50 11.90 15.26
CA LEU A 242 -9.43 11.86 16.38
C LEU A 242 -10.37 10.67 16.18
N TRP A 243 -10.08 9.58 16.88
CA TRP A 243 -10.94 8.40 16.85
C TRP A 243 -12.22 8.68 17.63
N ASN A 244 -13.34 8.72 16.91
CA ASN A 244 -14.65 8.88 17.54
C ASN A 244 -15.03 7.55 18.21
N THR A 245 -14.89 7.49 19.54
CA THR A 245 -15.37 6.38 20.36
C THR A 245 -16.89 6.42 20.60
N GLY A 246 -17.56 7.45 20.08
CA GLY A 246 -18.99 7.62 20.18
C GLY A 246 -19.79 6.58 19.41
N LYS A 247 -21.01 6.34 19.88
CA LYS A 247 -21.99 5.34 19.46
C LYS A 247 -21.89 4.98 17.97
N VAL A 248 -21.41 3.79 17.69
CA VAL A 248 -21.52 3.16 16.37
C VAL A 248 -23.01 2.97 16.10
N THR A 249 -23.59 3.81 15.26
CA THR A 249 -24.92 3.57 14.75
C THR A 249 -24.89 2.28 13.93
N SER A 250 -25.82 1.39 14.20
CA SER A 250 -25.89 0.03 13.69
C SER A 250 -26.31 -0.03 12.22
N TYR A 251 -25.48 0.47 11.31
CA TYR A 251 -25.62 0.16 9.90
C TYR A 251 -25.01 -1.22 9.60
N SER A 252 -25.67 -1.98 8.75
CA SER A 252 -25.23 -3.30 8.27
C SER A 252 -23.76 -3.29 7.81
N ARG A 253 -23.27 -2.15 7.38
CA ARG A 253 -21.93 -1.84 6.97
C ARG A 253 -20.91 -1.76 8.12
N ASP A 254 -21.30 -1.21 9.27
CA ASP A 254 -20.43 -1.21 10.45
C ASP A 254 -20.20 -2.64 10.97
N ALA A 255 -21.15 -3.53 10.72
CA ALA A 255 -20.99 -4.94 10.99
C ALA A 255 -19.97 -5.59 10.05
N ILE A 256 -19.95 -5.22 8.77
CA ILE A 256 -18.96 -5.71 7.78
C ILE A 256 -17.57 -5.21 8.15
N LEU A 257 -17.41 -3.92 8.43
CA LEU A 257 -16.14 -3.35 8.84
C LEU A 257 -15.66 -3.90 10.19
N ARG A 258 -16.57 -4.18 11.11
CA ARG A 258 -16.25 -4.82 12.39
C ARG A 258 -15.78 -6.26 12.16
N ARG A 259 -16.48 -7.05 11.35
CA ARG A 259 -16.07 -8.40 10.96
C ARG A 259 -14.70 -8.39 10.27
N ARG A 260 -14.46 -7.47 9.33
CA ARG A 260 -13.15 -7.32 8.69
C ARG A 260 -12.05 -6.99 9.71
N ARG A 261 -12.31 -6.15 10.72
CA ARG A 261 -11.35 -5.88 11.80
C ARG A 261 -11.08 -7.09 12.69
N GLU A 262 -12.13 -7.82 13.04
CA GLU A 262 -12.03 -9.05 13.86
C GLU A 262 -11.30 -10.16 13.10
N GLN A 263 -11.36 -10.11 11.77
CA GLN A 263 -10.74 -11.08 10.87
C GLN A 263 -9.28 -10.76 10.51
N LEU A 264 -8.79 -9.53 10.75
CA LEU A 264 -7.41 -9.15 10.47
C LEU A 264 -6.48 -9.55 11.61
N GLY A 265 -5.86 -10.68 11.48
CA GLY A 265 -4.78 -11.20 12.31
C GLY A 265 -3.89 -12.12 11.49
N LYS A 266 -2.81 -12.66 12.08
CA LYS A 266 -1.89 -13.58 11.37
C LYS A 266 -2.62 -14.74 10.68
N ASP A 267 -3.58 -15.35 11.38
CA ASP A 267 -4.35 -16.47 10.84
C ASP A 267 -5.24 -16.05 9.67
N GLU A 268 -5.77 -14.84 9.70
CA GLU A 268 -6.61 -14.33 8.64
C GLU A 268 -5.78 -13.86 7.44
N ALA A 269 -4.61 -13.25 7.67
CA ALA A 269 -3.66 -12.94 6.61
C ALA A 269 -3.23 -14.21 5.87
N ARG A 270 -2.99 -15.29 6.61
CA ARG A 270 -2.68 -16.62 6.05
C ARG A 270 -3.84 -17.19 5.24
N LYS A 271 -5.06 -17.03 5.73
CA LYS A 271 -6.26 -17.47 5.03
C LYS A 271 -6.50 -16.69 3.74
N ILE A 272 -6.36 -15.36 3.78
CA ILE A 272 -6.44 -14.49 2.61
C ILE A 272 -5.39 -14.88 1.58
N LEU A 273 -4.12 -15.06 2.00
CA LEU A 273 -3.06 -15.53 1.13
C LEU A 273 -3.43 -16.87 0.46
N ASN A 274 -3.96 -17.82 1.22
CA ASN A 274 -4.33 -19.13 0.72
C ASN A 274 -5.57 -19.11 -0.19
N GLU A 275 -6.57 -18.29 0.11
CA GLU A 275 -7.80 -18.18 -0.70
C GLU A 275 -7.53 -17.48 -2.03
N GLU A 276 -6.74 -16.39 -2.02
CA GLU A 276 -6.33 -15.67 -3.21
C GLU A 276 -5.52 -16.55 -4.18
N TRP A 277 -4.64 -17.40 -3.65
CA TRP A 277 -3.89 -18.35 -4.45
C TRP A 277 -4.74 -19.48 -5.04
N LYS A 278 -5.77 -19.93 -4.33
CA LYS A 278 -6.73 -20.92 -4.85
C LYS A 278 -7.61 -20.32 -5.93
N GLY A 279 -8.03 -19.07 -5.78
CA GLY A 279 -8.84 -18.34 -6.78
C GLY A 279 -8.11 -18.14 -8.12
N GLY A 280 -6.81 -17.91 -8.09
CA GLY A 280 -5.99 -17.73 -9.30
C GLY A 280 -5.86 -18.99 -10.17
N ARG A 281 -6.04 -20.19 -9.61
CA ARG A 281 -6.00 -21.46 -10.39
C ARG A 281 -7.29 -21.78 -11.16
N ASN A 282 -8.41 -21.20 -10.77
CA ASN A 282 -9.73 -21.54 -11.33
C ASN A 282 -10.24 -20.49 -12.32
N GLY A 283 -9.41 -19.80 -13.08
CA GLY A 283 -9.72 -19.06 -14.31
C GLY A 283 -11.03 -18.23 -14.39
N ASN A 284 -11.79 -18.07 -13.32
CA ASN A 284 -13.09 -17.39 -13.26
C ASN A 284 -13.17 -16.47 -12.05
N ALA A 285 -12.33 -15.45 -11.99
CA ALA A 285 -12.44 -14.38 -11.01
C ALA A 285 -12.90 -13.07 -11.67
N GLU A 286 -13.92 -13.14 -12.51
CA GLU A 286 -14.86 -12.04 -12.69
C GLU A 286 -15.94 -12.19 -11.63
N ARG A 287 -15.70 -11.74 -10.44
CA ARG A 287 -16.76 -11.44 -9.46
C ARG A 287 -16.38 -10.23 -8.65
N HIS A 288 -16.99 -9.15 -9.04
CA HIS A 288 -17.51 -8.04 -8.28
C HIS A 288 -16.83 -7.73 -6.94
N PHE A 289 -16.05 -6.68 -6.98
CA PHE A 289 -15.90 -5.77 -5.87
C PHE A 289 -16.42 -4.39 -6.26
#